data_860abf19a5c4aa0d2835488c91874ee7
#
_entry.id   860abf19a5c4aa0d2835488c91874ee7
#
_cell.length_a   1.000
_cell.length_b   1.000
_cell.length_c   1.000
_cell.angle_alpha   90.00
_cell.angle_beta   90.00
_cell.angle_gamma   90.00
#
_symmetry.space_group_name_H-M   'P 1'
#
loop_
_entity.id
_entity.type
_entity.pdbx_description
1 polymer ?
#
loop_
_entity_poly.entity_id
_entity_poly.type
_entity_poly.pdbx_seq_one_letter_code
_entity_poly.pdbx_strand_id
1 'polypeptide(L)'
;MSIVHHPGEELLLAYAAGAASEAVSLLVATHLALCSDCRAVVADAEAAGGSLLADVAPVALEQGAYRSLLARLDAPAAEIVRGARSTGDVPAPLRPYVGGDFARIGWRRIAPGIAYFSLPTKGKARARLIRTVPGAGVATHTHRGEEWTLVLTGGYSDANGNYRVGDVQSATPDIRHKPVADPGSACINLAVTDAPLVFEGLLPKIVGKIFGF
;
A
#
# COMPACT_ATOMS: atom_id res chain seq x y z
N MET A 1 -5.31 10.90 16.36
CA MET A 1 -5.71 11.66 15.16
C MET A 1 -6.69 10.80 14.40
N SER A 2 -7.82 11.35 13.94
CA SER A 2 -8.77 10.62 13.08
C SER A 2 -8.25 10.68 11.63
N ILE A 3 -8.29 9.54 10.95
CA ILE A 3 -8.07 9.43 9.50
C ILE A 3 -9.28 10.06 8.82
N VAL A 4 -9.07 10.89 7.80
CA VAL A 4 -10.12 11.66 7.12
C VAL A 4 -10.31 11.21 5.67
N HIS A 5 -9.23 10.77 5.03
CA HIS A 5 -9.24 10.30 3.65
C HIS A 5 -9.02 8.79 3.62
N HIS A 6 -9.98 8.07 3.06
CA HIS A 6 -9.99 6.61 3.01
C HIS A 6 -9.83 6.11 1.56
N PRO A 7 -9.37 4.86 1.35
CA PRO A 7 -9.51 4.21 0.04
C PRO A 7 -10.96 4.20 -0.39
N GLY A 8 -11.23 4.33 -1.69
CA GLY A 8 -12.57 4.17 -2.23
C GLY A 8 -13.16 2.79 -1.89
N GLU A 9 -14.50 2.73 -1.77
CA GLU A 9 -15.21 1.50 -1.42
C GLU A 9 -14.90 0.36 -2.40
N GLU A 10 -14.76 0.68 -3.69
CA GLU A 10 -14.39 -0.27 -4.74
C GLU A 10 -13.04 -0.95 -4.47
N LEU A 11 -12.05 -0.22 -3.91
CA LEU A 11 -10.76 -0.79 -3.54
C LEU A 11 -10.87 -1.72 -2.33
N LEU A 12 -11.67 -1.34 -1.33
CA LEU A 12 -11.91 -2.16 -0.14
C LEU A 12 -12.63 -3.47 -0.53
N LEU A 13 -13.63 -3.39 -1.41
CA LEU A 13 -14.35 -4.56 -1.91
C LEU A 13 -13.46 -5.45 -2.78
N ALA A 14 -12.65 -4.87 -3.68
CA ALA A 14 -11.70 -5.63 -4.49
C ALA A 14 -10.65 -6.34 -3.61
N TYR A 15 -10.21 -5.70 -2.53
CA TYR A 15 -9.32 -6.31 -1.54
C TYR A 15 -9.99 -7.48 -0.82
N ALA A 16 -11.21 -7.29 -0.28
CA ALA A 16 -11.97 -8.33 0.41
C ALA A 16 -12.25 -9.55 -0.48
N ALA A 17 -12.53 -9.31 -1.77
CA ALA A 17 -12.75 -10.35 -2.77
C ALA A 17 -11.47 -11.04 -3.28
N GLY A 18 -10.27 -10.59 -2.86
CA GLY A 18 -9.00 -11.11 -3.37
C GLY A 18 -8.72 -10.76 -4.84
N ALA A 19 -9.44 -9.79 -5.41
CA ALA A 19 -9.34 -9.37 -6.80
C ALA A 19 -8.33 -8.23 -7.03
N ALA A 20 -7.87 -7.57 -5.96
CA ALA A 20 -6.89 -6.51 -6.05
C ALA A 20 -5.49 -7.05 -6.37
N SER A 21 -4.69 -6.26 -7.12
CA SER A 21 -3.28 -6.60 -7.36
C SER A 21 -2.48 -6.59 -6.05
N GLU A 22 -1.33 -7.28 -6.01
CA GLU A 22 -0.49 -7.33 -4.80
C GLU A 22 -0.12 -5.93 -4.29
N ALA A 23 0.22 -5.00 -5.19
CA ALA A 23 0.57 -3.63 -4.83
C ALA A 23 -0.61 -2.88 -4.17
N VAL A 24 -1.82 -3.00 -4.75
CA VAL A 24 -3.04 -2.41 -4.19
C VAL A 24 -3.42 -3.09 -2.88
N SER A 25 -3.35 -4.43 -2.82
CA SER A 25 -3.61 -5.19 -1.59
C SER A 25 -2.67 -4.78 -0.47
N LEU A 26 -1.39 -4.53 -0.77
CA LEU A 26 -0.42 -4.06 0.21
C LEU A 26 -0.78 -2.67 0.76
N LEU A 27 -1.22 -1.74 -0.11
CA LEU A 27 -1.67 -0.41 0.30
C LEU A 27 -2.90 -0.51 1.20
N VAL A 28 -3.92 -1.25 0.76
CA VAL A 28 -5.16 -1.43 1.54
C VAL A 28 -4.86 -2.11 2.88
N ALA A 29 -4.13 -3.23 2.90
CA ALA A 29 -3.75 -3.92 4.14
C ALA A 29 -2.99 -2.99 5.10
N THR A 30 -2.11 -2.12 4.56
CA THR A 30 -1.36 -1.15 5.37
C THR A 30 -2.27 -0.07 5.93
N HIS A 31 -3.24 0.43 5.16
CA HIS A 31 -4.26 1.35 5.65
C HIS A 31 -5.15 0.71 6.72
N LEU A 32 -5.60 -0.54 6.51
CA LEU A 32 -6.40 -1.30 7.49
C LEU A 32 -5.65 -1.51 8.82
N ALA A 33 -4.32 -1.58 8.81
CA ALA A 33 -3.54 -1.62 10.05
C ALA A 33 -3.66 -0.33 10.88
N LEU A 34 -4.05 0.79 10.25
CA LEU A 34 -4.17 2.12 10.86
C LEU A 34 -5.63 2.55 11.07
N CYS A 35 -6.56 2.09 10.24
CA CYS A 35 -7.96 2.54 10.19
C CYS A 35 -8.94 1.44 10.65
N SER A 36 -9.65 1.68 11.77
CA SER A 36 -10.68 0.77 12.29
C SER A 36 -11.93 0.75 11.42
N ASP A 37 -12.30 1.89 10.84
CA ASP A 37 -13.55 2.05 10.11
C ASP A 37 -13.49 1.26 8.79
N CYS A 38 -12.38 1.37 8.05
CA CYS A 38 -12.18 0.56 6.85
C CYS A 38 -12.03 -0.94 7.16
N ARG A 39 -11.49 -1.31 8.34
CA ARG A 39 -11.51 -2.72 8.76
C ARG A 39 -12.92 -3.26 8.92
N ALA A 40 -13.85 -2.46 9.46
CA ALA A 40 -15.25 -2.87 9.59
C ALA A 40 -15.88 -3.10 8.21
N VAL A 41 -15.68 -2.17 7.27
CA VAL A 41 -16.19 -2.31 5.88
C VAL A 41 -15.68 -3.59 5.22
N VAL A 42 -14.38 -3.88 5.35
CA VAL A 42 -13.78 -5.10 4.78
C VAL A 42 -14.36 -6.35 5.47
N ALA A 43 -14.51 -6.34 6.79
CA ALA A 43 -15.10 -7.47 7.53
C ALA A 43 -16.54 -7.77 7.11
N ASP A 44 -17.35 -6.73 6.86
CA ASP A 44 -18.73 -6.89 6.35
C ASP A 44 -18.73 -7.49 4.93
N ALA A 45 -17.83 -7.04 4.07
CA ALA A 45 -17.68 -7.60 2.72
C ALA A 45 -17.22 -9.07 2.75
N GLU A 46 -16.27 -9.42 3.61
CA GLU A 46 -15.80 -10.79 3.82
C GLU A 46 -16.92 -11.70 4.38
N ALA A 47 -17.76 -11.20 5.30
CA ALA A 47 -18.92 -11.91 5.81
C ALA A 47 -19.96 -12.20 4.72
N ALA A 48 -20.21 -11.22 3.84
CA ALA A 48 -21.08 -11.43 2.68
C ALA A 48 -20.52 -12.50 1.72
N GLY A 49 -19.22 -12.45 1.42
CA GLY A 49 -18.52 -13.47 0.63
C GLY A 49 -18.56 -14.85 1.27
N GLY A 50 -18.41 -14.92 2.60
CA GLY A 50 -18.53 -16.16 3.37
C GLY A 50 -19.93 -16.78 3.26
N SER A 51 -20.99 -15.96 3.25
CA SER A 51 -22.37 -16.44 3.05
C SER A 51 -22.55 -17.08 1.67
N LEU A 52 -22.00 -16.46 0.62
CA LEU A 52 -22.04 -17.03 -0.73
C LEU A 52 -21.26 -18.34 -0.82
N LEU A 53 -20.13 -18.45 -0.13
CA LEU A 53 -19.35 -19.68 -0.07
C LEU A 53 -20.12 -20.83 0.60
N ALA A 54 -20.94 -20.54 1.61
CA ALA A 54 -21.76 -21.56 2.29
C ALA A 54 -22.80 -22.20 1.37
N ASP A 55 -23.24 -21.50 0.33
CA ASP A 55 -24.22 -21.99 -0.66
C ASP A 55 -23.57 -22.81 -1.80
N VAL A 56 -22.24 -22.89 -1.86
CA VAL A 56 -21.53 -23.69 -2.88
C VAL A 56 -21.67 -25.18 -2.56
N ALA A 57 -22.08 -25.96 -3.57
CA ALA A 57 -22.20 -27.41 -3.42
C ALA A 57 -20.85 -28.05 -3.02
N PRO A 58 -20.85 -28.97 -2.03
CA PRO A 58 -19.61 -29.60 -1.59
C PRO A 58 -19.05 -30.53 -2.68
N VAL A 59 -17.72 -30.56 -2.79
CA VAL A 59 -17.00 -31.49 -3.66
C VAL A 59 -16.36 -32.58 -2.81
N ALA A 60 -16.40 -33.82 -3.31
CA ALA A 60 -15.77 -34.94 -2.64
C ALA A 60 -14.26 -34.71 -2.50
N LEU A 61 -13.75 -34.94 -1.30
CA LEU A 61 -12.30 -34.90 -1.03
C LEU A 61 -11.62 -36.14 -1.64
N GLU A 62 -10.35 -36.01 -1.99
CA GLU A 62 -9.50 -37.14 -2.39
C GLU A 62 -9.41 -38.18 -1.25
N GLN A 63 -9.30 -39.45 -1.64
CA GLN A 63 -9.18 -40.56 -0.69
C GLN A 63 -7.92 -40.37 0.17
N GLY A 64 -8.08 -40.30 1.47
CA GLY A 64 -6.97 -40.08 2.40
C GLY A 64 -6.68 -38.61 2.75
N ALA A 65 -7.34 -37.62 2.15
CA ALA A 65 -7.14 -36.20 2.45
C ALA A 65 -7.30 -35.88 3.94
N TYR A 66 -8.33 -36.44 4.59
CA TYR A 66 -8.56 -36.27 6.04
C TYR A 66 -7.40 -36.83 6.89
N ARG A 67 -6.94 -38.03 6.56
CA ARG A 67 -5.81 -38.67 7.27
C ARG A 67 -4.51 -37.86 7.08
N SER A 68 -4.26 -37.37 5.86
CA SER A 68 -3.11 -36.52 5.56
C SER A 68 -3.15 -35.21 6.35
N LEU A 69 -4.34 -34.62 6.50
CA LEU A 69 -4.51 -33.41 7.31
C LEU A 69 -4.21 -33.68 8.80
N LEU A 70 -4.76 -34.77 9.36
CA LEU A 70 -4.49 -35.14 10.76
C LEU A 70 -2.99 -35.37 11.01
N ALA A 71 -2.31 -36.08 10.12
CA ALA A 71 -0.86 -36.32 10.23
C ALA A 71 -0.05 -35.00 10.21
N ARG A 72 -0.53 -33.99 9.48
CA ARG A 72 0.11 -32.64 9.46
C ARG A 72 -0.14 -31.86 10.74
N LEU A 73 -1.28 -32.05 11.40
CA LEU A 73 -1.57 -31.42 12.70
C LEU A 73 -0.75 -32.03 13.84
N ASP A 74 -0.48 -33.35 13.75
CA ASP A 74 0.36 -34.05 14.73
C ASP A 74 1.86 -33.85 14.51
N ALA A 75 2.25 -33.32 13.34
CA ALA A 75 3.65 -32.99 13.07
C ALA A 75 4.13 -31.84 13.97
N PRO A 76 5.38 -31.85 14.43
CA PRO A 76 5.95 -30.75 15.19
C PRO A 76 5.69 -29.45 14.42
N ALA A 77 5.12 -28.45 15.09
CA ALA A 77 4.89 -27.15 14.50
C ALA A 77 6.24 -26.65 13.94
N ALA A 78 6.30 -26.36 12.64
CA ALA A 78 7.45 -25.66 12.10
C ALA A 78 7.65 -24.41 12.97
N GLU A 79 8.88 -24.19 13.43
CA GLU A 79 9.22 -23.04 14.25
C GLU A 79 8.79 -21.78 13.50
N ILE A 80 7.60 -21.27 13.88
CA ILE A 80 7.17 -19.98 13.38
C ILE A 80 8.17 -19.01 13.99
N VAL A 81 9.20 -18.64 13.23
CA VAL A 81 10.05 -17.52 13.55
C VAL A 81 9.11 -16.31 13.60
N ARG A 82 8.50 -16.12 14.76
CA ARG A 82 7.77 -14.88 15.06
C ARG A 82 8.83 -13.80 14.98
N GLY A 83 8.90 -13.16 13.83
CA GLY A 83 9.77 -12.01 13.66
C GLY A 83 9.63 -11.15 14.90
N ALA A 84 10.75 -10.81 15.53
CA ALA A 84 10.77 -10.02 16.75
C ALA A 84 9.72 -8.91 16.59
N ARG A 85 8.89 -8.70 17.63
CA ARG A 85 7.98 -7.56 17.67
C ARG A 85 8.82 -6.34 17.42
N SER A 86 8.89 -5.90 16.16
CA SER A 86 9.65 -4.71 15.84
C SER A 86 8.89 -3.56 16.48
N THR A 87 9.58 -2.87 17.37
CA THR A 87 9.12 -1.60 17.98
C THR A 87 9.20 -0.45 16.98
N GLY A 88 9.44 -0.75 15.69
CA GLY A 88 9.63 0.25 14.64
C GLY A 88 8.32 0.79 14.07
N ASP A 89 8.40 1.97 13.48
CA ASP A 89 7.29 2.75 12.93
C ASP A 89 6.67 2.15 11.64
N VAL A 90 7.20 1.01 11.16
CA VAL A 90 6.72 0.36 9.94
C VAL A 90 5.47 -0.47 10.22
N PRO A 91 4.32 -0.19 9.57
CA PRO A 91 3.12 -1.00 9.68
C PRO A 91 3.37 -2.47 9.33
N ALA A 92 2.68 -3.38 10.03
CA ALA A 92 2.90 -4.82 9.92
C ALA A 92 2.89 -5.37 8.48
N PRO A 93 1.95 -4.98 7.58
CA PRO A 93 1.92 -5.47 6.21
C PRO A 93 3.16 -5.11 5.37
N LEU A 94 3.83 -3.99 5.69
CA LEU A 94 5.04 -3.55 4.97
C LEU A 94 6.32 -4.25 5.43
N ARG A 95 6.36 -4.81 6.65
CA ARG A 95 7.58 -5.38 7.23
C ARG A 95 8.24 -6.49 6.40
N PRO A 96 7.50 -7.39 5.74
CA PRO A 96 8.12 -8.40 4.86
C PRO A 96 8.90 -7.80 3.69
N TYR A 97 8.57 -6.58 3.28
CA TYR A 97 9.17 -5.89 2.13
C TYR A 97 10.37 -5.00 2.52
N VAL A 98 10.33 -4.41 3.70
CA VAL A 98 11.29 -3.36 4.09
C VAL A 98 11.93 -3.56 5.46
N GLY A 99 11.56 -4.59 6.19
CA GLY A 99 11.96 -4.78 7.58
C GLY A 99 11.15 -3.88 8.54
N GLY A 100 11.65 -3.70 9.75
CA GLY A 100 10.94 -3.01 10.83
C GLY A 100 11.24 -1.51 11.00
N ASP A 101 12.11 -0.92 10.19
CA ASP A 101 12.61 0.44 10.39
C ASP A 101 12.84 1.16 9.06
N PHE A 102 12.19 2.31 8.88
CA PHE A 102 12.36 3.15 7.70
C PHE A 102 13.78 3.73 7.55
N ALA A 103 14.54 3.86 8.65
CA ALA A 103 15.92 4.34 8.61
C ALA A 103 16.88 3.35 7.96
N ARG A 104 16.53 2.05 7.92
CA ARG A 104 17.34 0.98 7.35
C ARG A 104 17.09 0.70 5.88
N ILE A 105 16.13 1.41 5.27
CA ILE A 105 15.78 1.23 3.85
C ILE A 105 16.90 1.81 2.97
N GLY A 106 17.26 1.09 1.92
CA GLY A 106 18.19 1.53 0.89
C GLY A 106 17.60 2.59 -0.04
N TRP A 107 17.34 3.79 0.47
CA TRP A 107 16.74 4.89 -0.27
C TRP A 107 17.57 5.32 -1.49
N ARG A 108 16.94 5.41 -2.66
CA ARG A 108 17.51 5.92 -3.90
C ARG A 108 17.07 7.36 -4.12
N ARG A 109 18.00 8.31 -4.19
CA ARG A 109 17.69 9.72 -4.44
C ARG A 109 17.29 9.92 -5.89
N ILE A 110 16.21 10.67 -6.15
CA ILE A 110 15.73 11.02 -7.51
C ILE A 110 15.73 12.52 -7.76
N ALA A 111 15.65 13.34 -6.72
CA ALA A 111 15.73 14.80 -6.79
C ALA A 111 16.24 15.36 -5.44
N PRO A 112 16.59 16.64 -5.37
CA PRO A 112 16.90 17.30 -4.10
C PRO A 112 15.72 17.11 -3.11
N GLY A 113 16.01 16.54 -1.94
CA GLY A 113 15.01 16.31 -0.91
C GLY A 113 14.03 15.13 -1.15
N ILE A 114 14.15 14.40 -2.27
CA ILE A 114 13.24 13.29 -2.60
C ILE A 114 14.05 12.02 -2.83
N ALA A 115 13.65 10.96 -2.15
CA ALA A 115 14.18 9.61 -2.35
C ALA A 115 13.03 8.59 -2.39
N TYR A 116 13.27 7.44 -3.01
CA TYR A 116 12.30 6.37 -3.12
C TYR A 116 12.92 5.00 -2.86
N PHE A 117 12.06 4.03 -2.62
CA PHE A 117 12.38 2.62 -2.58
C PHE A 117 11.28 1.82 -3.27
N SER A 118 11.64 1.03 -4.29
CA SER A 118 10.67 0.16 -5.00
C SER A 118 10.42 -1.11 -4.21
N LEU A 119 9.17 -1.43 -3.97
CA LEU A 119 8.76 -2.69 -3.35
C LEU A 119 8.64 -3.79 -4.41
N PRO A 120 9.13 -5.01 -4.15
CA PRO A 120 9.11 -6.11 -5.10
C PRO A 120 7.72 -6.78 -5.18
N THR A 121 6.70 -6.02 -5.59
CA THR A 121 5.35 -6.53 -5.80
C THR A 121 5.19 -7.14 -7.20
N LYS A 122 4.35 -8.18 -7.32
CA LYS A 122 4.03 -8.85 -8.58
C LYS A 122 2.96 -8.07 -9.35
N GLY A 123 2.91 -8.32 -10.66
CA GLY A 123 1.90 -7.74 -11.55
C GLY A 123 2.32 -6.43 -12.22
N LYS A 124 1.34 -5.70 -12.77
CA LYS A 124 1.58 -4.45 -13.52
C LYS A 124 1.66 -3.23 -12.60
N ALA A 125 0.84 -3.20 -11.56
CA ALA A 125 0.84 -2.11 -10.59
C ALA A 125 2.17 -2.09 -9.81
N ARG A 126 2.68 -0.90 -9.55
CA ARG A 126 3.97 -0.68 -8.89
C ARG A 126 3.75 -0.02 -7.54
N ALA A 127 4.36 -0.59 -6.50
CA ALA A 127 4.38 -0.03 -5.16
C ALA A 127 5.77 0.58 -4.86
N ARG A 128 5.78 1.80 -4.32
CA ARG A 128 7.01 2.51 -3.93
C ARG A 128 6.80 3.23 -2.62
N LEU A 129 7.80 3.18 -1.77
CA LEU A 129 7.92 4.16 -0.70
C LEU A 129 8.59 5.41 -1.26
N ILE A 130 8.03 6.57 -0.95
CA ILE A 130 8.60 7.88 -1.32
C ILE A 130 8.87 8.62 -0.02
N ARG A 131 10.10 9.11 0.13
CA ARG A 131 10.52 9.95 1.26
C ARG A 131 10.80 11.35 0.75
N THR A 132 10.11 12.32 1.31
CA THR A 132 10.24 13.74 0.96
C THR A 132 10.61 14.52 2.22
N VAL A 133 11.70 15.30 2.14
CA VAL A 133 12.08 16.17 3.28
C VAL A 133 11.10 17.33 3.42
N PRO A 134 10.96 17.93 4.63
CA PRO A 134 10.04 19.03 4.87
C PRO A 134 10.20 20.16 3.85
N GLY A 135 9.10 20.63 3.29
CA GLY A 135 9.03 21.72 2.31
C GLY A 135 9.45 21.32 0.89
N ALA A 136 10.00 20.13 0.66
CA ALA A 136 10.25 19.65 -0.70
C ALA A 136 8.95 19.21 -1.36
N GLY A 137 8.86 19.36 -2.68
CA GLY A 137 7.69 18.98 -3.46
C GLY A 137 8.04 18.09 -4.63
N VAL A 138 7.17 17.13 -4.92
CA VAL A 138 7.22 16.37 -6.18
C VAL A 138 6.83 17.30 -7.32
N ALA A 139 7.50 17.17 -8.46
CA ALA A 139 7.17 17.98 -9.65
C ALA A 139 5.71 17.81 -10.06
N THR A 140 5.10 18.85 -10.59
CA THR A 140 3.72 18.80 -11.09
C THR A 140 3.55 17.68 -12.10
N HIS A 141 2.52 16.85 -11.90
CA HIS A 141 2.25 15.70 -12.74
C HIS A 141 0.75 15.37 -12.81
N THR A 142 0.42 14.54 -13.77
CA THR A 142 -0.86 13.83 -13.93
C THR A 142 -0.57 12.33 -14.07
N HIS A 143 -1.60 11.54 -14.27
CA HIS A 143 -1.56 10.09 -14.27
C HIS A 143 -2.10 9.56 -15.61
N ARG A 144 -1.57 8.43 -16.10
CA ARG A 144 -2.19 7.69 -17.22
C ARG A 144 -3.21 6.67 -16.75
N GLY A 145 -3.17 6.33 -15.50
CA GLY A 145 -4.08 5.47 -14.77
C GLY A 145 -4.37 6.06 -13.41
N GLU A 146 -4.44 5.25 -12.40
CA GLU A 146 -4.71 5.67 -11.04
C GLU A 146 -3.44 5.62 -10.17
N GLU A 147 -3.37 6.54 -9.22
CA GLU A 147 -2.40 6.55 -8.15
C GLU A 147 -3.11 6.59 -6.80
N TRP A 148 -2.68 5.74 -5.89
CA TRP A 148 -3.11 5.74 -4.50
C TRP A 148 -1.91 5.99 -3.61
N THR A 149 -1.99 7.02 -2.77
CA THR A 149 -0.89 7.44 -1.90
C THR A 149 -1.33 7.42 -0.44
N LEU A 150 -0.80 6.46 0.33
CA LEU A 150 -1.01 6.32 1.77
C LEU A 150 0.12 6.99 2.55
N VAL A 151 -0.20 7.92 3.44
CA VAL A 151 0.79 8.57 4.32
C VAL A 151 1.14 7.66 5.50
N LEU A 152 2.44 7.41 5.70
CA LEU A 152 2.98 6.57 6.76
C LEU A 152 3.64 7.39 7.89
N THR A 153 4.31 8.49 7.53
CA THR A 153 4.89 9.45 8.49
C THR A 153 4.77 10.87 7.95
N GLY A 154 4.76 11.86 8.85
CA GLY A 154 4.65 13.26 8.46
C GLY A 154 3.31 13.59 7.82
N GLY A 155 3.35 14.30 6.72
CA GLY A 155 2.20 14.69 5.92
C GLY A 155 2.62 15.46 4.69
N TYR A 156 1.68 15.68 3.78
CA TYR A 156 1.84 16.54 2.63
C TYR A 156 0.54 17.23 2.27
N SER A 157 0.64 18.28 1.49
CA SER A 157 -0.50 19.07 1.02
C SER A 157 -0.36 19.35 -0.48
N ASP A 158 -1.50 19.42 -1.17
CA ASP A 158 -1.60 19.88 -2.56
C ASP A 158 -2.88 20.69 -2.77
N ALA A 159 -3.23 20.97 -4.03
CA ALA A 159 -4.45 21.72 -4.36
C ALA A 159 -5.76 20.98 -3.99
N ASN A 160 -5.69 19.66 -3.77
CA ASN A 160 -6.85 18.80 -3.52
C ASN A 160 -7.07 18.55 -2.02
N GLY A 161 -6.07 18.81 -1.16
CA GLY A 161 -6.21 18.60 0.28
C GLY A 161 -4.91 18.53 1.06
N ASN A 162 -5.09 18.21 2.34
CA ASN A 162 -4.01 17.98 3.29
C ASN A 162 -4.09 16.56 3.79
N TYR A 163 -3.02 15.79 3.64
CA TYR A 163 -2.98 14.36 3.94
C TYR A 163 -2.03 14.09 5.10
N ARG A 164 -2.49 13.33 6.09
CA ARG A 164 -1.79 12.99 7.33
C ARG A 164 -1.65 11.46 7.44
N VAL A 165 -0.91 11.03 8.46
CA VAL A 165 -0.69 9.60 8.71
C VAL A 165 -2.00 8.82 8.73
N GLY A 166 -2.08 7.81 7.88
CA GLY A 166 -3.24 6.95 7.67
C GLY A 166 -4.14 7.39 6.52
N ASP A 167 -4.08 8.66 6.08
CA ASP A 167 -4.87 9.15 4.95
C ASP A 167 -4.40 8.53 3.61
N VAL A 168 -5.36 8.27 2.73
CA VAL A 168 -5.13 7.81 1.36
C VAL A 168 -5.65 8.86 0.38
N GLN A 169 -4.76 9.39 -0.46
CA GLN A 169 -5.16 10.15 -1.64
C GLN A 169 -5.35 9.19 -2.81
N SER A 170 -6.48 9.29 -3.50
CA SER A 170 -6.73 8.66 -4.80
C SER A 170 -6.64 9.73 -5.88
N ALA A 171 -5.80 9.53 -6.88
CA ALA A 171 -5.61 10.45 -8.00
C ALA A 171 -5.84 9.73 -9.32
N THR A 172 -6.87 10.20 -10.04
CA THR A 172 -7.25 9.74 -11.38
C THR A 172 -6.50 10.53 -12.47
N PRO A 173 -6.59 10.14 -13.76
CA PRO A 173 -5.96 10.87 -14.86
C PRO A 173 -6.32 12.36 -14.94
N ASP A 174 -7.50 12.75 -14.45
CA ASP A 174 -7.98 14.14 -14.46
C ASP A 174 -7.34 14.99 -13.34
N ILE A 175 -6.70 14.35 -12.37
CA ILE A 175 -6.05 15.05 -11.26
C ILE A 175 -4.65 15.49 -11.69
N ARG A 176 -4.46 16.81 -11.66
CA ARG A 176 -3.17 17.47 -11.84
C ARG A 176 -2.74 18.07 -10.51
N HIS A 177 -1.64 17.55 -9.94
CA HIS A 177 -1.23 18.01 -8.62
C HIS A 177 0.29 18.16 -8.46
N LYS A 178 0.66 18.83 -7.36
CA LYS A 178 2.03 19.05 -6.92
C LYS A 178 2.09 18.85 -5.42
N PRO A 179 2.26 17.61 -4.95
CA PRO A 179 2.37 17.35 -3.51
C PRO A 179 3.63 18.00 -2.92
N VAL A 180 3.47 18.67 -1.80
CA VAL A 180 4.56 19.29 -1.04
C VAL A 180 4.53 18.76 0.38
N ALA A 181 5.65 18.21 0.85
CA ALA A 181 5.75 17.73 2.23
C ALA A 181 5.60 18.87 3.23
N ASP A 182 4.83 18.63 4.29
CA ASP A 182 4.60 19.61 5.32
C ASP A 182 5.87 19.97 6.10
N PRO A 183 5.92 21.13 6.75
CA PRO A 183 7.01 21.47 7.64
C PRO A 183 7.04 20.55 8.86
N GLY A 184 8.23 20.36 9.43
CA GLY A 184 8.47 19.62 10.68
C GLY A 184 9.19 18.30 10.45
N SER A 185 8.52 17.23 10.01
CA SER A 185 9.11 15.92 9.80
C SER A 185 9.10 15.49 8.33
N ALA A 186 9.99 14.57 7.97
CA ALA A 186 9.97 14.00 6.63
C ALA A 186 8.67 13.22 6.40
N CYS A 187 8.05 13.44 5.25
CA CYS A 187 6.92 12.65 4.78
C CYS A 187 7.42 11.35 4.16
N ILE A 188 6.92 10.23 4.66
CA ILE A 188 7.08 8.93 3.99
C ILE A 188 5.68 8.46 3.62
N ASN A 189 5.49 8.13 2.36
CA ASN A 189 4.25 7.56 1.87
C ASN A 189 4.49 6.27 1.08
N LEU A 190 3.44 5.45 0.99
CA LEU A 190 3.35 4.32 0.09
C LEU A 190 2.51 4.76 -1.11
N ALA A 191 3.17 4.94 -2.26
CA ALA A 191 2.52 5.25 -3.52
C ALA A 191 2.36 3.98 -4.36
N VAL A 192 1.17 3.73 -4.85
CA VAL A 192 0.83 2.62 -5.75
C VAL A 192 0.28 3.23 -7.04
N THR A 193 0.86 2.84 -8.18
CA THR A 193 0.43 3.29 -9.51
C THR A 193 0.15 2.09 -10.40
N ASP A 194 -0.93 2.09 -11.15
CA ASP A 194 -1.26 1.05 -12.14
C ASP A 194 -0.74 1.39 -13.54
N ALA A 195 -0.41 2.67 -13.80
CA ALA A 195 0.20 3.16 -15.03
C ALA A 195 1.26 4.24 -14.74
N PRO A 196 2.11 4.61 -15.72
CA PRO A 196 3.14 5.63 -15.55
C PRO A 196 2.57 7.03 -15.27
N LEU A 197 3.30 7.80 -14.45
CA LEU A 197 3.06 9.23 -14.21
C LEU A 197 3.43 10.07 -15.44
N VAL A 198 2.77 11.19 -15.60
CA VAL A 198 3.04 12.19 -16.67
C VAL A 198 3.51 13.48 -16.03
N PHE A 199 4.82 13.64 -15.94
CA PHE A 199 5.44 14.84 -15.37
C PHE A 199 5.40 16.03 -16.32
N GLU A 200 5.27 17.23 -15.78
CA GLU A 200 5.43 18.48 -16.51
C GLU A 200 6.89 18.94 -16.47
N GLY A 201 7.31 19.60 -17.58
CA GLY A 201 8.68 20.06 -17.76
C GLY A 201 9.64 18.97 -18.28
N LEU A 202 10.71 19.41 -18.93
CA LEU A 202 11.66 18.51 -19.61
C LEU A 202 12.43 17.64 -18.61
N LEU A 203 13.00 18.25 -17.59
CA LEU A 203 13.84 17.57 -16.61
C LEU A 203 13.07 16.54 -15.79
N PRO A 204 11.88 16.83 -15.21
CA PRO A 204 11.06 15.83 -14.53
C PRO A 204 10.63 14.68 -15.44
N LYS A 205 10.32 14.93 -16.71
CA LYS A 205 9.99 13.86 -17.68
C LYS A 205 11.13 12.89 -17.89
N ILE A 206 12.37 13.40 -18.01
CA ILE A 206 13.57 12.55 -18.17
C ILE A 206 13.80 11.73 -16.91
N VAL A 207 13.74 12.35 -15.74
CA VAL A 207 13.91 11.68 -14.44
C VAL A 207 12.83 10.62 -14.24
N GLY A 208 11.56 10.94 -14.47
CA GLY A 208 10.46 9.98 -14.38
C GLY A 208 10.70 8.76 -15.27
N LYS A 209 11.09 8.96 -16.53
CA LYS A 209 11.39 7.87 -17.46
C LYS A 209 12.58 6.99 -17.03
N ILE A 210 13.65 7.59 -16.50
CA ILE A 210 14.84 6.87 -16.03
C ILE A 210 14.50 5.99 -14.79
N PHE A 211 13.70 6.48 -13.89
CA PHE A 211 13.34 5.79 -12.65
C PHE A 211 12.04 4.98 -12.76
N GLY A 212 11.41 4.94 -13.94
CA GLY A 212 10.23 4.12 -14.22
C GLY A 212 8.96 4.59 -13.51
N PHE A 213 8.84 5.90 -13.33
CA PHE A 213 7.62 6.56 -12.85
C PHE A 213 6.64 6.85 -13.98
#